data_3259afe5365b7d53160e332e21bb0520
#
_entry.id   3259afe5365b7d53160e332e21bb0520
#
_cell.length_a   1.000
_cell.length_b   1.000
_cell.length_c   1.000
_cell.angle_alpha   90.00
_cell.angle_beta   90.00
_cell.angle_gamma   90.00
#
_symmetry.space_group_name_H-M   'P 1'
#
loop_
_entity.id
_entity.type
_entity.pdbx_description
1 polymer ?
#
loop_
_entity_poly.entity_id
_entity_poly.type
_entity_poly.pdbx_seq_one_letter_code
_entity_poly.pdbx_strand_id
1 'polypeptide(L)' 'MNSKINENKNTNSSADNIFISAFIMSLILAKDLSIEEQGILGNYLQIVGLNLTSYATFCAIYD' A
#
# COMPACT_ATOMS: atom_id res chain seq x y z
N MET A 1 14.93 -14.63 -3.09
CA MET A 1 14.64 -14.20 -3.80
C MET A 1 15.11 -14.41 -4.96
N ASN A 2 15.59 -15.13 -5.43
CA ASN A 2 16.09 -15.34 -6.50
C ASN A 2 15.27 -15.80 -7.55
N SER A 3 14.51 -16.70 -7.43
CA SER A 3 13.74 -17.14 -8.47
C SER A 3 12.84 -16.08 -8.84
N LYS A 4 12.66 -15.17 -8.05
CA LYS A 4 11.91 -14.19 -8.35
C LYS A 4 12.42 -13.41 -9.38
N ILE A 5 13.66 -13.35 -9.60
CA ILE A 5 14.24 -12.64 -10.63
C ILE A 5 13.66 -12.97 -11.92
N ASN A 6 13.38 -14.19 -12.16
CA ASN A 6 12.84 -14.57 -13.40
C ASN A 6 11.50 -14.04 -13.56
N GLU A 7 10.74 -14.02 -12.54
CA GLU A 7 9.46 -13.58 -12.65
C GLU A 7 9.40 -12.15 -12.88
N ASN A 8 10.37 -11.47 -12.45
CA ASN A 8 10.38 -10.08 -12.62
C ASN A 8 10.56 -9.63 -13.99
N LYS A 9 10.81 -10.49 -14.90
CA LYS A 9 10.92 -10.12 -16.18
C LYS A 9 9.65 -9.60 -16.63
N ASN A 10 8.54 -9.97 -16.13
CA ASN A 10 7.37 -9.46 -16.54
C ASN A 10 6.93 -8.38 -15.73
N THR A 11 6.22 -7.45 -16.23
CA THR A 11 5.86 -6.30 -15.51
C THR A 11 4.58 -6.48 -14.79
N ASN A 12 4.08 -7.69 -14.69
CA ASN A 12 2.80 -7.93 -14.04
C ASN A 12 2.94 -8.66 -12.75
N SER A 13 3.96 -8.37 -11.98
CA SER A 13 4.11 -9.02 -10.70
C SER A 13 3.01 -8.53 -9.76
N SER A 14 2.75 -9.29 -8.74
CA SER A 14 1.76 -8.91 -7.74
C SER A 14 2.15 -7.62 -7.07
N ALA A 15 3.42 -7.43 -6.80
CA ALA A 15 3.87 -6.22 -6.15
C ALA A 15 3.59 -5.01 -7.03
N ASP A 16 3.87 -5.12 -8.32
CA ASP A 16 3.61 -4.02 -9.22
C ASP A 16 2.13 -3.73 -9.29
N ASN A 17 1.31 -4.76 -9.34
CA ASN A 17 -0.12 -4.56 -9.43
C ASN A 17 -0.67 -3.87 -8.21
N ILE A 18 -0.20 -4.26 -7.04
CA ILE A 18 -0.67 -3.64 -5.82
C ILE A 18 -0.24 -2.18 -5.78
N PHE A 19 1.00 -1.91 -6.15
CA PHE A 19 1.52 -0.57 -6.10
C PHE A 19 0.75 0.34 -7.07
N ILE A 20 0.52 -0.13 -8.28
CA ILE A 20 -0.17 0.64 -9.28
C ILE A 20 -1.63 0.84 -8.89
N SER A 21 -2.28 -0.20 -8.37
CA SER A 21 -3.67 -0.06 -8.00
C SER A 21 -3.85 0.91 -6.84
N ALA A 22 -2.88 0.96 -5.92
CA ALA A 22 -2.96 1.91 -4.83
C ALA A 22 -2.83 3.33 -5.37
N PHE A 23 -1.98 3.53 -6.36
CA PHE A 23 -1.82 4.85 -6.94
C PHE A 23 -3.11 5.28 -7.64
N ILE A 24 -3.71 4.38 -8.39
CA ILE A 24 -4.96 4.68 -9.09
C ILE A 24 -6.06 4.99 -8.09
N MET A 25 -6.13 4.22 -7.01
CA MET A 25 -7.16 4.47 -6.00
C MET A 25 -6.96 5.86 -5.39
N SER A 26 -5.71 6.27 -5.21
CA SER A 26 -5.43 7.59 -4.67
C SER A 26 -5.99 8.68 -5.58
N LEU A 27 -5.82 8.51 -6.88
CA LEU A 27 -6.32 9.49 -7.80
C LEU A 27 -7.84 9.54 -7.81
N ILE A 28 -8.47 8.39 -7.71
CA ILE A 28 -9.92 8.33 -7.68
C ILE A 28 -10.45 9.02 -6.44
N LEU A 29 -9.86 8.74 -5.29
CA LEU A 29 -10.30 9.38 -4.07
C LEU A 29 -10.05 10.88 -4.12
N ALA A 30 -8.94 11.29 -4.69
CA ALA A 30 -8.61 12.70 -4.73
C ALA A 30 -9.62 13.51 -5.51
N LYS A 31 -10.28 12.90 -6.48
CA LYS A 31 -11.24 13.66 -7.26
C LYS A 31 -12.47 14.06 -6.49
N ASP A 32 -12.83 13.29 -5.49
CA ASP A 32 -14.03 13.57 -4.74
C ASP A 32 -13.79 14.28 -3.41
N LEU A 33 -12.54 14.49 -3.05
CA LEU A 33 -12.23 15.09 -1.77
C LEU A 33 -11.57 16.45 -1.95
N SER A 34 -11.87 17.34 -1.02
CA SER A 34 -11.17 18.62 -1.03
C SER A 34 -9.73 18.39 -0.60
N ILE A 35 -8.90 19.39 -0.76
CA ILE A 35 -7.50 19.26 -0.37
C ILE A 35 -7.38 18.96 1.11
N GLU A 36 -8.22 19.63 1.91
CA GLU A 36 -8.20 19.38 3.34
C GLU A 36 -8.61 17.96 3.66
N GLU A 37 -9.66 17.47 3.01
CA GLU A 37 -10.12 16.12 3.24
C GLU A 37 -9.10 15.10 2.80
N GLN A 38 -8.38 15.37 1.71
CA GLN A 38 -7.33 14.49 1.25
C GLN A 38 -6.26 14.35 2.32
N GLY A 39 -5.90 15.47 2.95
CA GLY A 39 -4.89 15.43 3.99
C GLY A 39 -5.33 14.62 5.19
N ILE A 40 -6.57 14.82 5.60
CA ILE A 40 -7.08 14.10 6.76
C ILE A 40 -7.17 12.61 6.49
N LEU A 41 -7.74 12.25 5.36
CA LEU A 41 -7.89 10.85 5.03
C LEU A 41 -6.52 10.19 4.83
N GLY A 42 -5.62 10.89 4.16
CA GLY A 42 -4.29 10.34 3.91
C GLY A 42 -3.56 10.07 5.21
N ASN A 43 -3.62 10.99 6.14
CA ASN A 43 -2.97 10.79 7.42
C ASN A 43 -3.60 9.66 8.19
N TYR A 44 -4.91 9.56 8.14
CA TYR A 44 -5.61 8.50 8.82
C TYR A 44 -5.17 7.13 8.26
N LEU A 45 -5.11 7.01 6.95
CA LEU A 45 -4.72 5.75 6.33
C LEU A 45 -3.26 5.40 6.62
N GLN A 46 -2.40 6.41 6.73
CA GLN A 46 -1.03 6.15 7.10
C GLN A 46 -0.94 5.58 8.50
N ILE A 47 -1.72 6.10 9.41
CA ILE A 47 -1.71 5.60 10.78
C ILE A 47 -2.25 4.19 10.83
N VAL A 48 -3.34 3.94 10.11
CA VAL A 48 -3.91 2.61 10.07
C VAL A 48 -2.89 1.63 9.50
N GLY A 49 -2.23 2.03 8.41
CA GLY A 49 -1.24 1.16 7.79
C GLY A 49 -0.07 0.87 8.71
N LEU A 50 0.39 1.90 9.41
CA LEU A 50 1.50 1.71 10.32
C LEU A 50 1.11 0.77 11.45
N ASN A 51 -0.09 0.92 11.99
CA ASN A 51 -0.54 0.06 13.06
C ASN A 51 -0.66 -1.38 12.60
N LEU A 52 -1.18 -1.59 11.40
CA LEU A 52 -1.33 -2.94 10.89
C LEU A 52 0.01 -3.62 10.66
N THR A 53 0.96 -2.90 10.07
CA THR A 53 2.27 -3.51 9.83
C THR A 53 2.99 -3.78 11.13
N SER A 54 2.81 -2.91 12.12
CA SER A 54 3.42 -3.13 13.43
C SER A 54 2.82 -4.37 14.08
N TYR A 55 1.52 -4.51 14.01
CA TYR A 55 0.86 -5.66 14.60
C TYR A 55 1.33 -6.94 13.93
N ALA A 56 1.42 -6.93 12.60
CA ALA A 56 1.88 -8.10 11.86
C ALA A 56 3.30 -8.46 12.24
N THR A 57 4.15 -7.45 12.45
CA THR A 57 5.53 -7.69 12.83
C THR A 57 5.60 -8.34 14.22
N PHE A 58 4.81 -7.85 15.14
CA PHE A 58 4.84 -8.41 16.48
C PHE A 58 4.25 -9.82 16.50
N CYS A 59 3.23 -10.08 15.71
CA CYS A 59 2.70 -11.43 15.61
C CYS A 59 3.76 -12.38 15.06
N ALA A 60 4.52 -11.94 14.07
CA ALA A 60 5.52 -12.78 13.47
C ALA A 60 6.65 -13.08 14.46
N ILE A 61 6.96 -12.12 15.33
CA ILE A 61 8.05 -12.31 16.28
C ILE A 61 7.62 -13.05 17.53
N TYR A 62 6.47 -12.70 18.07
CA TYR A 62 6.09 -13.21 19.39
C TYR A 62 5.05 -14.32 19.38
N ASP A 63 4.33 -14.48 18.33
CA ASP A 63 3.38 -15.56 18.20
C ASP A 63 3.85 -16.59 17.21
#